data_f88e0eaa2df5ad68b023901b79f24861
#
_entry.id   f88e0eaa2df5ad68b023901b79f24861
#
_cell.length_a   1.000
_cell.length_b   1.000
_cell.length_c   1.000
_cell.angle_alpha   90.00
_cell.angle_beta   90.00
_cell.angle_gamma   90.00
#
_symmetry.space_group_name_H-M   'P 1'
#
loop_
_entity.id
_entity.type
_entity.pdbx_description
1 polymer ?
#
loop_
_entity_poly.entity_id
_entity_poly.type
_entity_poly.pdbx_seq_one_letter_code
_entity_poly.pdbx_strand_id
1 'polypeptide(L)'
;MILGGVELRHLEYFAAVAAEHSFTRAANRLHVVQSAVSAAISALERELGATLFERGAHGVLLTEAGEALLPQARATLDAAQAARDAVHEVGRDLRGTVVVGCLTGVGGIDFAGLLGEFHTRHPRVVLRLRAATWNGSAGLARSLVDGEIDVAFLGVSRRPFPHLRTRMLLPVPQVLVVPAGHRLAGRDSVVLADVADEPFIDYPVGYANRTTNDQAFNAAGLTRQIAMEVADVTVAAEFVRHGLGVAILPVRAVPPGPEVRALPVTDQSLEWALHAATATGRRVSAATAALLTMVDAHLQP
;
A
#
# COMPACT_ATOMS: atom_id res chain seq x y z
N MET A 1 35.06 -4.71 22.57
CA MET A 1 34.99 -3.80 21.42
C MET A 1 33.76 -2.94 21.61
N ILE A 2 33.95 -1.70 22.08
CA ILE A 2 32.86 -0.74 22.29
C ILE A 2 32.51 -0.25 20.89
N LEU A 3 31.31 -0.58 20.39
CA LEU A 3 30.74 0.08 19.23
C LEU A 3 30.56 1.55 19.63
N GLY A 4 31.48 2.41 19.20
CA GLY A 4 31.43 3.83 19.49
C GLY A 4 30.11 4.41 18.97
N GLY A 5 29.40 5.09 19.84
CA GLY A 5 28.50 6.23 19.68
C GLY A 5 27.25 6.13 18.80
N VAL A 6 27.03 5.18 17.88
CA VAL A 6 25.77 5.12 17.08
C VAL A 6 24.60 4.79 17.99
N GLU A 7 23.86 5.82 18.39
CA GLU A 7 22.67 5.67 19.20
C GLU A 7 21.46 5.33 18.32
N LEU A 8 20.53 4.51 18.84
CA LEU A 8 19.26 4.21 18.14
C LEU A 8 18.51 5.47 17.75
N ARG A 9 18.56 6.52 18.56
CA ARG A 9 17.95 7.82 18.29
C ARG A 9 18.56 8.51 17.06
N HIS A 10 19.86 8.37 16.81
CA HIS A 10 20.50 8.89 15.60
C HIS A 10 19.96 8.21 14.35
N LEU A 11 19.79 6.86 14.40
CA LEU A 11 19.22 6.09 13.31
C LEU A 11 17.74 6.42 13.09
N GLU A 12 16.98 6.66 14.15
CA GLU A 12 15.57 7.08 14.07
C GLU A 12 15.44 8.43 13.36
N TYR A 13 16.27 9.41 13.74
CA TYR A 13 16.26 10.72 13.10
C TYR A 13 16.73 10.66 11.64
N PHE A 14 17.76 9.86 11.37
CA PHE A 14 18.23 9.62 10.01
C PHE A 14 17.11 9.02 9.13
N ALA A 15 16.45 7.95 9.56
CA ALA A 15 15.35 7.34 8.85
C ALA A 15 14.16 8.30 8.64
N ALA A 16 13.87 9.15 9.63
CA ALA A 16 12.81 10.16 9.52
C ALA A 16 13.16 11.26 8.49
N VAL A 17 14.39 11.76 8.46
CA VAL A 17 14.83 12.77 7.46
C VAL A 17 14.81 12.17 6.05
N ALA A 18 15.23 10.91 5.90
CA ALA A 18 15.19 10.18 4.63
C ALA A 18 13.76 10.02 4.10
N ALA A 19 12.81 9.70 4.97
CA ALA A 19 11.40 9.54 4.60
C ALA A 19 10.70 10.86 4.25
N GLU A 20 11.05 11.94 4.98
CA GLU A 20 10.40 13.25 4.80
C GLU A 20 11.12 14.14 3.77
N HIS A 21 12.32 13.78 3.31
CA HIS A 21 13.17 14.63 2.46
C HIS A 21 13.32 16.07 3.00
N SER A 22 13.24 16.23 4.35
CA SER A 22 13.22 17.53 5.01
C SER A 22 13.50 17.40 6.52
N PHE A 23 14.51 18.09 7.01
CA PHE A 23 14.81 18.15 8.43
C PHE A 23 13.67 18.72 9.27
N THR A 24 12.99 19.75 8.76
CA THR A 24 11.87 20.40 9.46
C THR A 24 10.66 19.47 9.56
N ARG A 25 10.28 18.78 8.46
CA ARG A 25 9.17 17.83 8.51
C ARG A 25 9.50 16.63 9.38
N ALA A 26 10.73 16.11 9.32
CA ALA A 26 11.17 15.04 10.21
C ALA A 26 11.10 15.46 11.69
N ALA A 27 11.55 16.64 12.04
CA ALA A 27 11.46 17.18 13.40
C ALA A 27 10.01 17.29 13.89
N ASN A 28 9.12 17.82 13.06
CA ASN A 28 7.68 17.90 13.36
C ASN A 28 7.07 16.51 13.58
N ARG A 29 7.39 15.53 12.72
CA ARG A 29 6.94 14.13 12.85
C ARG A 29 7.41 13.48 14.14
N LEU A 30 8.64 13.79 14.56
CA LEU A 30 9.28 13.24 15.77
C LEU A 30 8.95 14.04 17.04
N HIS A 31 8.20 15.16 16.91
CA HIS A 31 7.85 16.06 17.99
C HIS A 31 9.09 16.64 18.73
N VAL A 32 10.13 16.98 17.95
CA VAL A 32 11.35 17.60 18.45
C VAL A 32 11.68 18.89 17.68
N VAL A 33 12.63 19.67 18.18
CA VAL A 33 13.12 20.86 17.46
C VAL A 33 14.06 20.44 16.32
N GLN A 34 14.04 21.16 15.21
CA GLN A 34 14.83 20.86 14.01
C GLN A 34 16.35 20.85 14.30
N SER A 35 16.82 21.71 15.22
CA SER A 35 18.22 21.73 15.62
C SER A 35 18.69 20.43 16.27
N ALA A 36 17.82 19.74 17.01
CA ALA A 36 18.13 18.44 17.61
C ALA A 36 18.32 17.35 16.52
N VAL A 37 17.47 17.35 15.50
CA VAL A 37 17.61 16.44 14.36
C VAL A 37 18.91 16.72 13.62
N SER A 38 19.20 17.99 13.30
CA SER A 38 20.44 18.37 12.60
C SER A 38 21.68 17.99 13.40
N ALA A 39 21.71 18.25 14.71
CA ALA A 39 22.84 17.90 15.56
C ALA A 39 23.07 16.37 15.61
N ALA A 40 21.99 15.59 15.71
CA ALA A 40 22.06 14.13 15.72
C ALA A 40 22.59 13.56 14.39
N ILE A 41 22.12 14.09 13.25
CA ILE A 41 22.62 13.68 11.93
C ILE A 41 24.10 14.04 11.77
N SER A 42 24.51 15.27 12.15
CA SER A 42 25.92 15.66 12.08
C SER A 42 26.81 14.82 13.03
N ALA A 43 26.29 14.38 14.17
CA ALA A 43 27.00 13.43 15.03
C ALA A 43 27.16 12.06 14.38
N LEU A 44 26.09 11.54 13.75
CA LEU A 44 26.10 10.27 13.03
C LEU A 44 27.07 10.30 11.84
N GLU A 45 27.05 11.35 11.01
CA GLU A 45 27.95 11.55 9.87
C GLU A 45 29.41 11.60 10.31
N ARG A 46 29.72 12.32 11.39
CA ARG A 46 31.08 12.39 11.93
C ARG A 46 31.56 11.04 12.45
N GLU A 47 30.70 10.26 13.06
CA GLU A 47 31.03 8.94 13.58
C GLU A 47 31.28 7.93 12.46
N LEU A 48 30.43 7.96 11.43
CA LEU A 48 30.55 7.09 10.27
C LEU A 48 31.65 7.57 9.27
N GLY A 49 32.12 8.80 9.42
CA GLY A 49 33.11 9.40 8.51
C GLY A 49 32.57 9.64 7.11
N ALA A 50 31.24 9.76 6.96
CA ALA A 50 30.58 9.91 5.67
C ALA A 50 29.39 10.89 5.78
N THR A 51 29.19 11.71 4.76
CA THR A 51 28.01 12.54 4.60
C THR A 51 26.84 11.64 4.14
N LEU A 52 25.71 11.72 4.81
CA LEU A 52 24.54 10.89 4.56
C LEU A 52 23.45 11.61 3.75
N PHE A 53 23.46 12.93 3.81
CA PHE A 53 22.49 13.77 3.10
C PHE A 53 23.19 14.85 2.28
N GLU A 54 22.60 15.17 1.14
CA GLU A 54 22.96 16.33 0.34
C GLU A 54 21.76 17.20 0.03
N ARG A 55 22.02 18.47 -0.32
CA ARG A 55 20.94 19.40 -0.71
C ARG A 55 20.67 19.26 -2.21
N GLY A 56 19.46 18.84 -2.54
CA GLY A 56 18.95 18.80 -3.92
C GLY A 56 18.02 19.98 -4.23
N ALA A 57 17.68 20.13 -5.51
CA ALA A 57 16.77 21.18 -5.99
C ALA A 57 15.36 21.10 -5.37
N HIS A 58 14.95 19.93 -4.89
CA HIS A 58 13.62 19.67 -4.34
C HIS A 58 13.65 19.23 -2.86
N GLY A 59 14.72 19.53 -2.15
CA GLY A 59 14.85 19.20 -0.73
C GLY A 59 16.14 18.46 -0.38
N VAL A 60 16.08 17.61 0.62
CA VAL A 60 17.20 16.82 1.12
C VAL A 60 17.17 15.45 0.46
N LEU A 61 18.30 15.04 -0.13
CA LEU A 61 18.48 13.74 -0.78
C LEU A 61 19.48 12.89 0.01
N LEU A 62 19.38 11.59 -0.11
CA LEU A 62 20.41 10.68 0.40
C LEU A 62 21.64 10.71 -0.54
N THR A 63 22.82 10.65 0.05
CA THR A 63 24.04 10.30 -0.67
C THR A 63 24.11 8.78 -0.88
N GLU A 64 25.07 8.28 -1.66
CA GLU A 64 25.33 6.84 -1.80
C GLU A 64 25.55 6.16 -0.43
N ALA A 65 26.27 6.81 0.48
CA ALA A 65 26.46 6.34 1.85
C ALA A 65 25.13 6.33 2.64
N GLY A 66 24.28 7.34 2.45
CA GLY A 66 22.95 7.41 3.03
C GLY A 66 22.04 6.29 2.51
N GLU A 67 22.04 6.03 1.21
CA GLU A 67 21.28 4.92 0.60
C GLU A 67 21.73 3.56 1.14
N ALA A 68 23.04 3.34 1.30
CA ALA A 68 23.59 2.12 1.88
C ALA A 68 23.23 1.95 3.37
N LEU A 69 23.22 3.06 4.14
CA LEU A 69 22.89 3.03 5.57
C LEU A 69 21.40 2.80 5.83
N LEU A 70 20.51 3.33 4.99
CA LEU A 70 19.08 3.37 5.28
C LEU A 70 18.46 2.00 5.58
N PRO A 71 18.71 0.93 4.79
CA PRO A 71 18.19 -0.39 5.11
C PRO A 71 18.76 -0.96 6.42
N GLN A 72 20.02 -0.68 6.74
CA GLN A 72 20.65 -1.16 7.96
C GLN A 72 20.13 -0.41 9.21
N ALA A 73 19.94 0.89 9.09
CA ALA A 73 19.34 1.72 10.15
C ALA A 73 17.92 1.21 10.48
N ARG A 74 17.10 0.95 9.47
CA ARG A 74 15.76 0.40 9.64
C ARG A 74 15.78 -0.99 10.29
N ALA A 75 16.63 -1.90 9.81
CA ALA A 75 16.78 -3.22 10.39
C ALA A 75 17.20 -3.18 11.87
N THR A 76 18.10 -2.25 12.23
CA THR A 76 18.53 -2.05 13.62
C THR A 76 17.40 -1.54 14.51
N LEU A 77 16.61 -0.58 14.04
CA LEU A 77 15.44 -0.06 14.75
C LEU A 77 14.37 -1.14 14.94
N ASP A 78 14.14 -1.95 13.91
CA ASP A 78 13.22 -3.10 13.97
C ASP A 78 13.70 -4.15 15.00
N ALA A 79 14.99 -4.45 15.03
CA ALA A 79 15.56 -5.37 16.00
C ALA A 79 15.44 -4.85 17.44
N ALA A 80 15.67 -3.54 17.65
CA ALA A 80 15.48 -2.89 18.95
C ALA A 80 14.01 -2.93 19.38
N GLN A 81 13.07 -2.70 18.46
CA GLN A 81 11.65 -2.80 18.75
C GLN A 81 11.26 -4.25 19.06
N ALA A 82 11.75 -5.22 18.29
CA ALA A 82 11.50 -6.64 18.54
C ALA A 82 12.01 -7.11 19.92
N ALA A 83 13.14 -6.57 20.38
CA ALA A 83 13.64 -6.85 21.73
C ALA A 83 12.72 -6.33 22.82
N ARG A 84 12.13 -5.13 22.64
CA ARG A 84 11.12 -4.58 23.55
C ARG A 84 9.84 -5.43 23.54
N ASP A 85 9.38 -5.82 22.35
CA ASP A 85 8.18 -6.63 22.16
C ASP A 85 8.34 -8.00 22.83
N ALA A 86 9.49 -8.67 22.71
CA ALA A 86 9.79 -9.95 23.34
C ALA A 86 9.66 -9.91 24.88
N VAL A 87 10.05 -8.80 25.51
CA VAL A 87 9.87 -8.61 26.95
C VAL A 87 8.39 -8.42 27.30
N HIS A 88 7.63 -7.75 26.45
CA HIS A 88 6.19 -7.52 26.65
C HIS A 88 5.33 -8.77 26.38
N GLU A 89 5.76 -9.65 25.48
CA GLU A 89 5.11 -10.95 25.22
C GLU A 89 5.03 -11.84 26.47
N VAL A 90 6.01 -11.78 27.36
CA VAL A 90 6.00 -12.53 28.62
C VAL A 90 4.79 -12.17 29.50
N GLY A 91 4.21 -10.96 29.32
CA GLY A 91 3.04 -10.47 30.05
C GLY A 91 1.67 -10.71 29.37
N ARG A 92 1.59 -11.44 28.25
CA ARG A 92 0.36 -11.64 27.42
C ARG A 92 -0.33 -10.38 26.87
N ASP A 93 0.32 -9.24 26.88
CA ASP A 93 -0.28 -7.95 26.56
C ASP A 93 0.47 -7.31 25.37
N LEU A 94 -0.03 -7.52 24.15
CA LEU A 94 0.54 -6.91 22.94
C LEU A 94 0.45 -5.39 23.03
N ARG A 95 1.54 -4.72 22.70
CA ARG A 95 1.68 -3.25 22.69
C ARG A 95 2.44 -2.78 21.45
N GLY A 96 2.46 -1.48 21.24
CA GLY A 96 3.22 -0.85 20.15
C GLY A 96 2.30 -0.32 19.07
N THR A 97 2.87 -0.07 17.89
CA THR A 97 2.13 0.45 16.73
C THR A 97 2.20 -0.54 15.60
N VAL A 98 1.09 -0.78 14.92
CA VAL A 98 1.03 -1.48 13.64
C VAL A 98 0.56 -0.49 12.58
N VAL A 99 1.42 -0.22 11.61
CA VAL A 99 1.10 0.64 10.47
C VAL A 99 0.62 -0.23 9.31
N VAL A 100 -0.66 -0.12 8.99
CA VAL A 100 -1.34 -0.93 7.98
C VAL A 100 -1.50 -0.12 6.70
N GLY A 101 -0.94 -0.60 5.60
CA GLY A 101 -1.19 -0.07 4.26
C GLY A 101 -2.40 -0.76 3.63
N CYS A 102 -3.32 -0.02 3.06
CA CYS A 102 -4.49 -0.60 2.40
C CYS A 102 -4.89 0.15 1.13
N LEU A 103 -5.44 -0.61 0.19
CA LEU A 103 -6.19 -0.06 -0.94
C LEU A 103 -7.56 0.39 -0.44
N THR A 104 -8.03 1.54 -0.90
CA THR A 104 -9.39 2.01 -0.64
C THR A 104 -10.39 1.32 -1.56
N GLY A 105 -11.58 1.01 -1.04
CA GLY A 105 -12.69 0.51 -1.85
C GLY A 105 -12.56 -0.93 -2.37
N VAL A 106 -11.59 -1.71 -1.89
CA VAL A 106 -11.50 -3.14 -2.24
C VAL A 106 -12.57 -3.90 -1.45
N GLY A 107 -13.70 -4.12 -2.09
CA GLY A 107 -14.76 -4.94 -1.53
C GLY A 107 -14.31 -6.40 -1.33
N GLY A 108 -14.79 -7.05 -0.26
CA GLY A 108 -14.55 -8.48 0.00
C GLY A 108 -14.00 -8.80 1.37
N ILE A 109 -13.38 -7.84 2.04
CA ILE A 109 -13.00 -7.94 3.46
C ILE A 109 -13.64 -6.77 4.20
N ASP A 110 -14.31 -7.08 5.30
CA ASP A 110 -14.74 -6.06 6.27
C ASP A 110 -13.51 -5.62 7.10
N PHE A 111 -12.70 -4.74 6.53
CA PHE A 111 -11.53 -4.21 7.23
C PHE A 111 -11.90 -3.47 8.50
N ALA A 112 -13.03 -2.78 8.53
CA ALA A 112 -13.45 -2.03 9.70
C ALA A 112 -13.81 -2.96 10.86
N GLY A 113 -14.59 -4.02 10.59
CA GLY A 113 -14.89 -5.05 11.55
C GLY A 113 -13.65 -5.80 12.05
N LEU A 114 -12.77 -6.20 11.12
CA LEU A 114 -11.49 -6.88 11.45
C LEU A 114 -10.62 -6.03 12.38
N LEU A 115 -10.40 -4.76 12.03
CA LEU A 115 -9.55 -3.87 12.83
C LEU A 115 -10.21 -3.48 14.15
N GLY A 116 -11.54 -3.38 14.19
CA GLY A 116 -12.31 -3.16 15.41
C GLY A 116 -12.19 -4.33 16.38
N GLU A 117 -12.31 -5.57 15.87
CA GLU A 117 -12.10 -6.77 16.68
C GLU A 117 -10.65 -6.88 17.18
N PHE A 118 -9.68 -6.57 16.31
CA PHE A 118 -8.27 -6.56 16.71
C PHE A 118 -8.03 -5.55 17.84
N HIS A 119 -8.56 -4.34 17.72
CA HIS A 119 -8.45 -3.31 18.75
C HIS A 119 -9.10 -3.74 20.08
N THR A 120 -10.24 -4.41 20.02
CA THR A 120 -10.92 -4.93 21.22
C THR A 120 -10.07 -5.99 21.93
N ARG A 121 -9.42 -6.89 21.18
CA ARG A 121 -8.55 -7.93 21.74
C ARG A 121 -7.20 -7.39 22.23
N HIS A 122 -6.70 -6.34 21.58
CA HIS A 122 -5.39 -5.75 21.83
C HIS A 122 -5.45 -4.24 21.99
N PRO A 123 -6.11 -3.71 23.04
CA PRO A 123 -6.41 -2.27 23.19
C PRO A 123 -5.17 -1.40 23.39
N ARG A 124 -4.01 -2.00 23.69
CA ARG A 124 -2.74 -1.29 23.84
C ARG A 124 -1.92 -1.22 22.55
N VAL A 125 -2.42 -1.83 21.45
CA VAL A 125 -1.82 -1.70 20.12
C VAL A 125 -2.45 -0.50 19.41
N VAL A 126 -1.62 0.42 18.98
CA VAL A 126 -2.04 1.56 18.16
C VAL A 126 -2.06 1.13 16.70
N LEU A 127 -3.23 1.19 16.06
CA LEU A 127 -3.38 0.97 14.64
C LEU A 127 -3.27 2.30 13.89
N ARG A 128 -2.40 2.33 12.88
CA ARG A 128 -2.30 3.47 11.95
C ARG A 128 -2.56 2.97 10.54
N LEU A 129 -3.56 3.54 9.87
CA LEU A 129 -3.86 3.20 8.49
C LEU A 129 -3.20 4.20 7.54
N ARG A 130 -2.62 3.67 6.47
CA ARG A 130 -2.13 4.44 5.33
C ARG A 130 -2.84 3.94 4.07
N ALA A 131 -3.63 4.81 3.46
CA ALA A 131 -4.21 4.52 2.16
C ALA A 131 -3.13 4.53 1.08
N ALA A 132 -3.32 3.70 0.05
CA ALA A 132 -2.50 3.77 -1.15
C ALA A 132 -2.63 5.17 -1.77
N THR A 133 -1.48 5.72 -2.16
CA THR A 133 -1.39 6.97 -2.91
C THR A 133 -1.44 6.69 -4.42
N TRP A 134 -1.06 7.66 -5.25
CA TRP A 134 -1.08 7.58 -6.72
C TRP A 134 -0.42 6.35 -7.35
N ASN A 135 0.47 5.66 -6.61
CA ASN A 135 1.15 4.45 -7.09
C ASN A 135 0.47 3.14 -6.63
N GLY A 136 -0.69 3.20 -6.00
CA GLY A 136 -1.50 2.03 -5.63
C GLY A 136 -0.71 0.93 -4.89
N SER A 137 -0.86 -0.31 -5.36
CA SER A 137 -0.17 -1.48 -4.80
C SER A 137 1.36 -1.39 -4.89
N ALA A 138 1.88 -0.78 -5.96
CA ALA A 138 3.33 -0.58 -6.11
C ALA A 138 3.89 0.40 -5.08
N GLY A 139 3.13 1.45 -4.75
CA GLY A 139 3.48 2.40 -3.68
C GLY A 139 3.48 1.72 -2.30
N LEU A 140 2.46 0.93 -1.99
CA LEU A 140 2.40 0.15 -0.75
C LEU A 140 3.55 -0.87 -0.65
N ALA A 141 3.88 -1.54 -1.77
CA ALA A 141 5.00 -2.47 -1.83
C ALA A 141 6.33 -1.79 -1.50
N ARG A 142 6.56 -0.59 -2.03
CA ARG A 142 7.74 0.21 -1.71
C ARG A 142 7.74 0.61 -0.22
N SER A 143 6.63 1.14 0.30
CA SER A 143 6.51 1.53 1.70
C SER A 143 6.76 0.37 2.67
N LEU A 144 6.42 -0.89 2.31
CA LEU A 144 6.78 -2.09 3.07
C LEU A 144 8.30 -2.31 3.09
N VAL A 145 8.94 -2.29 1.92
CA VAL A 145 10.40 -2.45 1.80
C VAL A 145 11.13 -1.34 2.55
N ASP A 146 10.61 -0.12 2.42
CA ASP A 146 11.14 1.06 3.10
C ASP A 146 10.85 1.11 4.60
N GLY A 147 10.01 0.20 5.12
CA GLY A 147 9.69 0.13 6.54
C GLY A 147 8.79 1.24 7.06
N GLU A 148 8.08 1.92 6.18
CA GLU A 148 7.10 2.94 6.53
C GLU A 148 5.77 2.35 6.98
N ILE A 149 5.48 1.12 6.55
CA ILE A 149 4.35 0.30 6.96
C ILE A 149 4.81 -1.10 7.33
N ASP A 150 4.08 -1.77 8.20
CA ASP A 150 4.43 -3.09 8.74
C ASP A 150 3.75 -4.23 7.98
N VAL A 151 2.55 -4.00 7.52
CA VAL A 151 1.74 -4.92 6.72
C VAL A 151 0.97 -4.13 5.68
N ALA A 152 0.78 -4.70 4.49
CA ALA A 152 -0.07 -4.12 3.47
C ALA A 152 -1.10 -5.11 2.95
N PHE A 153 -2.29 -4.58 2.65
CA PHE A 153 -3.32 -5.25 1.87
C PHE A 153 -3.31 -4.65 0.48
N LEU A 154 -2.75 -5.38 -0.48
CA LEU A 154 -2.45 -4.88 -1.82
C LEU A 154 -2.89 -5.85 -2.90
N GLY A 155 -3.19 -5.31 -4.07
CA GLY A 155 -3.52 -6.11 -5.25
C GLY A 155 -2.26 -6.65 -5.91
N VAL A 156 -2.31 -7.94 -6.24
CA VAL A 156 -1.29 -8.60 -7.05
C VAL A 156 -1.96 -9.12 -8.31
N SER A 157 -1.45 -8.72 -9.47
CA SER A 157 -1.84 -9.29 -10.75
C SER A 157 -1.06 -10.61 -11.00
N ARG A 158 -0.40 -10.80 -12.11
CA ARG A 158 0.29 -12.04 -12.42
C ARG A 158 1.69 -12.20 -11.81
N ARG A 159 2.35 -11.11 -11.38
CA ARG A 159 3.70 -11.15 -10.81
C ARG A 159 3.70 -10.64 -9.38
N PRO A 160 4.23 -11.42 -8.44
CA PRO A 160 4.42 -10.96 -7.06
C PRO A 160 5.46 -9.82 -7.02
N PHE A 161 5.34 -8.95 -6.05
CA PHE A 161 6.33 -7.90 -5.80
C PHE A 161 7.63 -8.51 -5.26
N PRO A 162 8.80 -8.13 -5.80
CA PRO A 162 10.08 -8.56 -5.23
C PRO A 162 10.24 -8.04 -3.79
N HIS A 163 11.00 -8.77 -3.00
CA HIS A 163 11.26 -8.44 -1.58
C HIS A 163 10.04 -8.41 -0.66
N LEU A 164 8.90 -8.96 -1.10
CA LEU A 164 7.73 -9.15 -0.25
C LEU A 164 7.41 -10.63 -0.06
N ARG A 165 6.97 -10.97 1.16
CA ARG A 165 6.21 -12.18 1.42
C ARG A 165 4.75 -11.83 1.21
N THR A 166 4.12 -12.46 0.23
CA THR A 166 2.72 -12.22 -0.08
C THR A 166 1.92 -13.49 0.17
N ARG A 167 0.73 -13.32 0.72
CA ARG A 167 -0.24 -14.40 0.89
C ARG A 167 -1.56 -13.95 0.28
N MET A 168 -2.06 -14.74 -0.66
CA MET A 168 -3.34 -14.50 -1.28
C MET A 168 -4.47 -14.62 -0.25
N LEU A 169 -5.35 -13.65 -0.22
CA LEU A 169 -6.52 -13.60 0.65
C LEU A 169 -7.78 -14.00 -0.12
N LEU A 170 -8.02 -13.32 -1.23
CA LEU A 170 -9.18 -13.62 -2.08
C LEU A 170 -8.94 -13.14 -3.52
N PRO A 171 -9.57 -13.80 -4.50
CA PRO A 171 -9.66 -13.29 -5.86
C PRO A 171 -10.59 -12.07 -5.91
N VAL A 172 -10.29 -11.15 -6.82
CA VAL A 172 -11.10 -9.95 -7.07
C VAL A 172 -11.49 -9.90 -8.55
N PRO A 173 -12.60 -10.55 -8.90
CA PRO A 173 -13.14 -10.51 -10.26
C PRO A 173 -13.65 -9.10 -10.59
N GLN A 174 -13.48 -8.70 -11.84
CA GLN A 174 -13.90 -7.41 -12.34
C GLN A 174 -14.94 -7.58 -13.45
N VAL A 175 -15.75 -6.56 -13.62
CA VAL A 175 -16.77 -6.45 -14.65
C VAL A 175 -16.67 -5.10 -15.35
N LEU A 176 -17.10 -5.05 -16.58
CA LEU A 176 -17.35 -3.79 -17.26
C LEU A 176 -18.58 -3.12 -16.63
N VAL A 177 -18.46 -1.85 -16.28
CA VAL A 177 -19.56 -1.01 -15.78
C VAL A 177 -19.85 0.08 -16.79
N VAL A 178 -21.12 0.17 -17.19
CA VAL A 178 -21.61 1.15 -18.16
C VAL A 178 -22.83 1.87 -17.60
N PRO A 179 -23.13 3.11 -18.04
CA PRO A 179 -24.39 3.78 -17.69
C PRO A 179 -25.61 2.96 -18.15
N ALA A 180 -26.75 3.07 -17.46
CA ALA A 180 -27.98 2.35 -17.82
C ALA A 180 -28.46 2.62 -19.24
N GLY A 181 -28.24 3.82 -19.78
CA GLY A 181 -28.59 4.20 -21.15
C GLY A 181 -27.55 3.83 -22.20
N HIS A 182 -26.47 3.16 -21.83
CA HIS A 182 -25.40 2.79 -22.77
C HIS A 182 -25.88 1.74 -23.79
N ARG A 183 -25.36 1.78 -25.02
CA ARG A 183 -25.71 0.83 -26.11
C ARG A 183 -25.53 -0.64 -25.76
N LEU A 184 -24.64 -0.94 -24.80
CA LEU A 184 -24.35 -2.29 -24.32
C LEU A 184 -25.18 -2.69 -23.10
N ALA A 185 -25.92 -1.79 -22.47
CA ALA A 185 -26.62 -2.06 -21.20
C ALA A 185 -27.66 -3.18 -21.26
N GLY A 186 -28.17 -3.49 -22.46
CA GLY A 186 -29.12 -4.58 -22.69
C GLY A 186 -28.47 -5.95 -22.97
N ARG A 187 -27.12 -6.07 -22.95
CA ARG A 187 -26.43 -7.32 -23.17
C ARG A 187 -26.25 -8.10 -21.87
N ASP A 188 -26.10 -9.42 -21.97
CA ASP A 188 -25.76 -10.29 -20.82
C ASP A 188 -24.25 -10.36 -20.57
N SER A 189 -23.44 -10.11 -21.59
CA SER A 189 -21.98 -10.09 -21.55
C SER A 189 -21.40 -9.31 -22.72
N VAL A 190 -20.11 -9.03 -22.67
CA VAL A 190 -19.35 -8.32 -23.71
C VAL A 190 -17.99 -8.97 -23.94
N VAL A 191 -17.38 -8.63 -25.07
CA VAL A 191 -15.95 -8.84 -25.33
C VAL A 191 -15.22 -7.49 -25.31
N LEU A 192 -13.90 -7.47 -25.10
CA LEU A 192 -13.15 -6.22 -25.01
C LEU A 192 -13.23 -5.36 -26.28
N ALA A 193 -13.35 -6.00 -27.44
CA ALA A 193 -13.54 -5.31 -28.72
C ALA A 193 -14.83 -4.46 -28.78
N ASP A 194 -15.87 -4.84 -28.04
CA ASP A 194 -17.13 -4.09 -28.01
C ASP A 194 -16.97 -2.69 -27.39
N VAL A 195 -15.91 -2.50 -26.59
CA VAL A 195 -15.71 -1.28 -25.76
C VAL A 195 -14.37 -0.58 -26.00
N ALA A 196 -13.54 -1.08 -26.90
CA ALA A 196 -12.21 -0.52 -27.13
C ALA A 196 -12.23 0.97 -27.52
N ASP A 197 -13.26 1.42 -28.22
CA ASP A 197 -13.43 2.81 -28.68
C ASP A 197 -14.17 3.72 -27.68
N GLU A 198 -14.62 3.17 -26.55
CA GLU A 198 -15.32 3.96 -25.53
C GLU A 198 -14.32 4.77 -24.69
N PRO A 199 -14.71 5.94 -24.16
CA PRO A 199 -13.90 6.66 -23.20
C PRO A 199 -13.84 5.89 -21.87
N PHE A 200 -12.63 5.51 -21.44
CA PHE A 200 -12.43 4.77 -20.18
C PHE A 200 -12.13 5.69 -19.01
N ILE A 201 -12.77 5.39 -17.89
CA ILE A 201 -12.37 5.81 -16.55
C ILE A 201 -11.54 4.66 -15.98
N ASP A 202 -10.26 4.87 -15.75
CA ASP A 202 -9.33 3.82 -15.32
C ASP A 202 -8.53 4.25 -14.09
N TYR A 203 -7.76 3.33 -13.55
CA TYR A 203 -6.88 3.59 -12.41
C TYR A 203 -5.53 4.15 -12.86
N PRO A 204 -4.83 4.92 -12.00
CA PRO A 204 -3.45 5.31 -12.25
C PRO A 204 -2.53 4.09 -12.40
N VAL A 205 -1.39 4.31 -13.05
CA VAL A 205 -0.33 3.30 -13.15
C VAL A 205 0.14 2.87 -11.75
N GLY A 206 0.38 1.57 -11.56
CA GLY A 206 0.78 0.99 -10.25
C GLY A 206 -0.37 0.33 -9.49
N TYR A 207 -1.60 0.50 -9.94
CA TYR A 207 -2.76 -0.24 -9.42
C TYR A 207 -2.87 -1.61 -10.09
N ALA A 208 -3.25 -2.64 -9.34
CA ALA A 208 -3.46 -3.98 -9.87
C ALA A 208 -4.57 -4.02 -10.93
N ASN A 209 -5.66 -3.28 -10.72
CA ASN A 209 -6.74 -3.08 -11.69
C ASN A 209 -6.20 -2.58 -13.04
N ARG A 210 -5.42 -1.48 -13.02
CA ARG A 210 -4.81 -0.92 -14.21
C ARG A 210 -3.90 -1.93 -14.91
N THR A 211 -3.04 -2.60 -14.17
CA THR A 211 -2.15 -3.64 -14.72
C THR A 211 -2.94 -4.78 -15.36
N THR A 212 -4.03 -5.23 -14.73
CA THR A 212 -4.89 -6.28 -15.25
C THR A 212 -5.59 -5.83 -16.53
N ASN A 213 -6.13 -4.61 -16.55
CA ASN A 213 -6.77 -4.04 -17.74
C ASN A 213 -5.77 -3.90 -18.90
N ASP A 214 -4.58 -3.34 -18.66
CA ASP A 214 -3.53 -3.21 -19.67
C ASP A 214 -3.13 -4.56 -20.26
N GLN A 215 -2.97 -5.57 -19.41
CA GLN A 215 -2.63 -6.93 -19.86
C GLN A 215 -3.73 -7.55 -20.71
N ALA A 216 -5.00 -7.39 -20.33
CA ALA A 216 -6.14 -7.94 -21.05
C ALA A 216 -6.29 -7.29 -22.43
N PHE A 217 -6.24 -5.96 -22.52
CA PHE A 217 -6.31 -5.24 -23.79
C PHE A 217 -5.12 -5.59 -24.71
N ASN A 218 -3.89 -5.62 -24.15
CA ASN A 218 -2.70 -6.01 -24.92
C ASN A 218 -2.79 -7.45 -25.42
N ALA A 219 -3.29 -8.39 -24.60
CA ALA A 219 -3.46 -9.79 -25.01
C ALA A 219 -4.50 -9.96 -26.14
N ALA A 220 -5.51 -9.09 -26.17
CA ALA A 220 -6.51 -9.03 -27.24
C ALA A 220 -6.03 -8.25 -28.49
N GLY A 221 -4.82 -7.66 -28.46
CA GLY A 221 -4.32 -6.79 -29.55
C GLY A 221 -5.07 -5.47 -29.64
N LEU A 222 -5.72 -5.04 -28.57
CA LEU A 222 -6.54 -3.84 -28.50
C LEU A 222 -5.85 -2.73 -27.69
N THR A 223 -6.27 -1.51 -27.95
CA THR A 223 -5.95 -0.34 -27.12
C THR A 223 -7.25 0.27 -26.59
N ARG A 224 -7.17 1.06 -25.52
CA ARG A 224 -8.32 1.84 -25.05
C ARG A 224 -7.92 3.29 -24.82
N GLN A 225 -8.87 4.19 -24.98
CA GLN A 225 -8.69 5.59 -24.69
C GLN A 225 -9.02 5.87 -23.22
N ILE A 226 -8.00 6.17 -22.40
CA ILE A 226 -8.21 6.57 -21.02
C ILE A 226 -8.52 8.06 -21.00
N ALA A 227 -9.79 8.39 -20.78
CA ALA A 227 -10.27 9.77 -20.71
C ALA A 227 -10.07 10.36 -19.30
N MET A 228 -10.03 9.51 -18.26
CA MET A 228 -9.89 9.94 -16.87
C MET A 228 -9.18 8.88 -16.04
N GLU A 229 -8.27 9.32 -15.17
CA GLU A 229 -7.62 8.45 -14.17
C GLU A 229 -8.14 8.78 -12.76
N VAL A 230 -8.61 7.75 -12.04
CA VAL A 230 -9.21 7.89 -10.71
C VAL A 230 -8.67 6.79 -9.80
N ALA A 231 -8.10 7.17 -8.65
CA ALA A 231 -7.54 6.24 -7.69
C ALA A 231 -8.60 5.56 -6.79
N ASP A 232 -9.78 6.15 -6.68
CA ASP A 232 -10.87 5.66 -5.83
C ASP A 232 -11.96 4.97 -6.68
N VAL A 233 -12.19 3.70 -6.39
CA VAL A 233 -13.15 2.88 -7.11
C VAL A 233 -14.60 3.37 -6.98
N THR A 234 -14.94 3.95 -5.83
CA THR A 234 -16.29 4.48 -5.57
C THR A 234 -16.56 5.70 -6.43
N VAL A 235 -15.55 6.57 -6.54
CA VAL A 235 -15.61 7.75 -7.41
C VAL A 235 -15.67 7.35 -8.90
N ALA A 236 -14.92 6.31 -9.30
CA ALA A 236 -14.98 5.79 -10.66
C ALA A 236 -16.40 5.32 -11.03
N ALA A 237 -17.06 4.59 -10.14
CA ALA A 237 -18.43 4.13 -10.35
C ALA A 237 -19.44 5.31 -10.49
N GLU A 238 -19.27 6.36 -9.69
CA GLU A 238 -20.09 7.57 -9.79
C GLU A 238 -19.88 8.30 -11.14
N PHE A 239 -18.65 8.37 -11.62
CA PHE A 239 -18.39 8.98 -12.93
C PHE A 239 -19.01 8.19 -14.09
N VAL A 240 -19.01 6.85 -14.00
CA VAL A 240 -19.75 6.01 -14.95
C VAL A 240 -21.25 6.31 -14.87
N ARG A 241 -21.82 6.40 -13.68
CA ARG A 241 -23.23 6.73 -13.48
C ARG A 241 -23.62 8.06 -14.14
N HIS A 242 -22.74 9.03 -14.12
CA HIS A 242 -22.94 10.34 -14.76
C HIS A 242 -22.56 10.39 -16.25
N GLY A 243 -22.23 9.25 -16.87
CA GLY A 243 -21.99 9.18 -18.31
C GLY A 243 -20.65 9.72 -18.79
N LEU A 244 -19.65 9.85 -17.89
CA LEU A 244 -18.32 10.36 -18.26
C LEU A 244 -17.48 9.32 -19.00
N GLY A 245 -17.93 8.07 -19.04
CA GLY A 245 -17.25 6.96 -19.73
C GLY A 245 -17.68 5.61 -19.16
N VAL A 246 -16.92 4.58 -19.52
CA VAL A 246 -17.08 3.21 -19.02
C VAL A 246 -15.88 2.85 -18.12
N ALA A 247 -16.04 1.88 -17.22
CA ALA A 247 -14.96 1.43 -16.36
C ALA A 247 -14.98 -0.08 -16.14
N ILE A 248 -13.80 -0.67 -15.90
CA ILE A 248 -13.67 -2.05 -15.44
C ILE A 248 -13.42 -1.97 -13.93
N LEU A 249 -14.39 -2.42 -13.13
CA LEU A 249 -14.39 -2.30 -11.68
C LEU A 249 -14.56 -3.67 -11.01
N PRO A 250 -14.06 -3.83 -9.77
CA PRO A 250 -14.37 -5.01 -8.96
C PRO A 250 -15.90 -5.18 -8.83
N VAL A 251 -16.39 -6.41 -8.98
CA VAL A 251 -17.83 -6.72 -8.91
C VAL A 251 -18.48 -6.16 -7.65
N ARG A 252 -17.78 -6.24 -6.51
CA ARG A 252 -18.30 -5.76 -5.21
C ARG A 252 -18.29 -4.24 -5.06
N ALA A 253 -17.64 -3.53 -5.97
CA ALA A 253 -17.58 -2.06 -5.95
C ALA A 253 -18.64 -1.43 -6.87
N VAL A 254 -19.39 -2.24 -7.60
CA VAL A 254 -20.49 -1.75 -8.42
C VAL A 254 -21.63 -1.29 -7.49
N PRO A 255 -22.07 -0.03 -7.56
CA PRO A 255 -23.16 0.45 -6.73
C PRO A 255 -24.47 -0.30 -7.06
N PRO A 256 -25.29 -0.61 -6.05
CA PRO A 256 -26.60 -1.19 -6.30
C PRO A 256 -27.51 -0.16 -6.96
N GLY A 257 -28.38 -0.61 -7.88
CA GLY A 257 -29.40 0.24 -8.48
C GLY A 257 -29.44 0.15 -10.00
N PRO A 258 -30.45 0.77 -10.62
CA PRO A 258 -30.69 0.66 -12.05
C PRO A 258 -29.82 1.62 -12.89
N GLU A 259 -29.06 2.52 -12.28
CA GLU A 259 -28.39 3.64 -12.95
C GLU A 259 -27.13 3.21 -13.71
N VAL A 260 -26.56 2.06 -13.35
CA VAL A 260 -25.43 1.45 -14.03
C VAL A 260 -25.71 -0.03 -14.30
N ARG A 261 -25.03 -0.60 -15.31
CA ARG A 261 -25.06 -2.02 -15.63
C ARG A 261 -23.67 -2.60 -15.51
N ALA A 262 -23.58 -3.71 -14.80
CA ALA A 262 -22.37 -4.53 -14.71
C ALA A 262 -22.46 -5.67 -15.74
N LEU A 263 -21.47 -5.77 -16.61
CA LEU A 263 -21.43 -6.74 -17.71
C LEU A 263 -20.17 -7.59 -17.60
N PRO A 264 -20.28 -8.92 -17.50
CA PRO A 264 -19.13 -9.80 -17.59
C PRO A 264 -18.38 -9.63 -18.91
N VAL A 265 -17.04 -9.60 -18.86
CA VAL A 265 -16.18 -9.70 -20.04
C VAL A 265 -15.80 -11.16 -20.22
N THR A 266 -16.02 -11.73 -21.42
CA THR A 266 -15.96 -13.18 -21.63
C THR A 266 -14.73 -13.67 -22.39
N ASP A 267 -14.04 -12.80 -23.11
CA ASP A 267 -12.87 -13.12 -23.92
C ASP A 267 -11.52 -12.96 -23.21
N GLN A 268 -11.51 -12.31 -22.05
CA GLN A 268 -10.30 -12.08 -21.25
C GLN A 268 -10.58 -12.29 -19.76
N SER A 269 -9.56 -12.76 -19.04
CA SER A 269 -9.61 -12.83 -17.58
C SER A 269 -9.29 -11.46 -16.99
N LEU A 270 -10.27 -10.86 -16.34
CA LEU A 270 -10.16 -9.58 -15.64
C LEU A 270 -10.17 -9.82 -14.12
N GLU A 271 -9.18 -10.54 -13.63
CA GLU A 271 -9.07 -10.87 -12.21
C GLU A 271 -7.68 -10.53 -11.69
N TRP A 272 -7.63 -9.95 -10.51
CA TRP A 272 -6.44 -9.84 -9.69
C TRP A 272 -6.72 -10.43 -8.31
N ALA A 273 -5.71 -10.58 -7.49
CA ALA A 273 -5.89 -11.12 -6.15
C ALA A 273 -5.49 -10.11 -5.09
N LEU A 274 -6.30 -10.00 -4.04
CA LEU A 274 -5.93 -9.28 -2.83
C LEU A 274 -5.01 -10.14 -2.00
N HIS A 275 -3.89 -9.56 -1.59
CA HIS A 275 -2.88 -10.21 -0.77
C HIS A 275 -2.63 -9.42 0.52
N ALA A 276 -2.37 -10.13 1.61
CA ALA A 276 -1.60 -9.59 2.72
C ALA A 276 -0.12 -9.72 2.41
N ALA A 277 0.65 -8.68 2.67
CA ALA A 277 2.07 -8.61 2.36
C ALA A 277 2.89 -8.03 3.51
N THR A 278 4.10 -8.56 3.70
CA THR A 278 5.14 -8.04 4.59
C THR A 278 6.49 -8.03 3.86
N ALA A 279 7.45 -7.23 4.28
CA ALA A 279 8.78 -7.21 3.69
C ALA A 279 9.59 -8.47 4.08
N THR A 280 10.35 -9.07 3.12
CA THR A 280 11.16 -10.27 3.37
C THR A 280 12.38 -10.00 4.25
N GLY A 281 12.94 -8.81 4.18
CA GLY A 281 14.14 -8.39 4.92
C GLY A 281 13.87 -7.90 6.34
N ARG A 282 12.60 -7.85 6.78
CA ARG A 282 12.21 -7.33 8.09
C ARG A 282 11.55 -8.40 8.96
N ARG A 283 11.79 -8.31 10.27
CA ARG A 283 11.09 -9.15 11.24
C ARG A 283 9.67 -8.60 11.44
N VAL A 284 8.69 -9.47 11.37
CA VAL A 284 7.30 -9.14 11.68
C VAL A 284 7.15 -9.02 13.20
N SER A 285 6.61 -7.90 13.69
CA SER A 285 6.34 -7.72 15.12
C SER A 285 5.25 -8.67 15.61
N ALA A 286 5.21 -8.96 16.92
CA ALA A 286 4.17 -9.79 17.51
C ALA A 286 2.77 -9.24 17.26
N ALA A 287 2.59 -7.92 17.33
CA ALA A 287 1.31 -7.28 17.05
C ALA A 287 0.91 -7.43 15.57
N THR A 288 1.85 -7.28 14.64
CA THR A 288 1.60 -7.51 13.21
C THR A 288 1.29 -8.98 12.92
N ALA A 289 2.01 -9.91 13.56
CA ALA A 289 1.75 -11.36 13.43
C ALA A 289 0.34 -11.73 13.94
N ALA A 290 -0.06 -11.18 15.08
CA ALA A 290 -1.41 -11.38 15.64
C ALA A 290 -2.50 -10.84 14.71
N LEU A 291 -2.28 -9.66 14.10
CA LEU A 291 -3.21 -9.11 13.10
C LEU A 291 -3.33 -10.04 11.88
N LEU A 292 -2.20 -10.53 11.36
CA LEU A 292 -2.21 -11.48 10.23
C LEU A 292 -2.92 -12.78 10.56
N THR A 293 -2.76 -13.31 11.77
CA THR A 293 -3.48 -14.50 12.23
C THR A 293 -4.99 -14.27 12.29
N MET A 294 -5.41 -13.07 12.72
CA MET A 294 -6.83 -12.71 12.75
C MET A 294 -7.40 -12.56 11.33
N VAL A 295 -6.64 -11.99 10.40
CA VAL A 295 -7.02 -11.94 8.97
C VAL A 295 -7.31 -13.33 8.44
N ASP A 296 -6.48 -14.34 8.80
CA ASP A 296 -6.68 -15.73 8.39
C ASP A 296 -7.99 -16.30 8.92
N ALA A 297 -8.28 -16.06 10.20
CA ALA A 297 -9.50 -16.55 10.83
C ALA A 297 -10.77 -15.92 10.21
N HIS A 298 -10.70 -14.66 9.76
CA HIS A 298 -11.82 -13.96 9.12
C HIS A 298 -12.10 -14.40 7.67
N LEU A 299 -11.12 -15.03 7.03
CA LEU A 299 -11.23 -15.48 5.63
C LEU A 299 -11.49 -16.98 5.51
N GLN A 300 -11.44 -17.71 6.62
CA GLN A 300 -11.89 -19.10 6.64
C GLN A 300 -13.42 -19.10 6.60
N PRO A 301 -14.03 -19.88 5.66
CA PRO A 301 -15.47 -19.95 5.48
C PRO A 301 -16.19 -20.53 6.70
#